data_9ad7baa5bcbfc094ef1dd29368a11689
#
_entry.id   9ad7baa5bcbfc094ef1dd29368a11689
#
_cell.length_a   1.000
_cell.length_b   1.000
_cell.length_c   1.000
_cell.angle_alpha   90.00
_cell.angle_beta   90.00
_cell.angle_gamma   90.00
#
_symmetry.space_group_name_H-M   'P 1'
#
loop_
_entity.id
_entity.type
_entity.pdbx_description
1 polymer ?
#
loop_
_entity_poly.entity_id
_entity_poly.type
_entity_poly.pdbx_seq_one_letter_code
_entity_poly.pdbx_strand_id
1 'polypeptide(L)'
;MNENALCPGLSDYLIVQARNNHWSNHRLHSACLRLPATEYYVNRQSYFGSIHSHLDHIVFIDWLYLERLTGEQYLPSNVGVELHSEIAPLVQDQVTADKALIEYCEAATSETLVSKVSFNLLDGTHYTEVVWSLLAHLFTHQIHHRGQIHDMLSATSVAPPQLDEFFLSSDLLLRETDLKA
;
A
#
# COMPACT_ATOMS: atom_id res chain seq x y z
N MET A 1 -37.33 11.20 10.38
CA MET A 1 -36.24 10.20 10.24
C MET A 1 -36.01 10.05 8.75
N ASN A 2 -34.91 10.60 8.23
CA ASN A 2 -34.58 10.53 6.81
C ASN A 2 -33.85 9.20 6.56
N GLU A 3 -34.57 8.20 6.09
CA GLU A 3 -34.05 6.86 5.78
C GLU A 3 -33.36 6.76 4.39
N ASN A 4 -32.76 7.84 3.91
CA ASN A 4 -31.92 7.80 2.72
C ASN A 4 -30.43 7.94 3.10
N ALA A 5 -29.94 7.09 4.00
CA ALA A 5 -28.52 6.78 4.02
C ALA A 5 -28.23 5.97 2.78
N LEU A 6 -27.81 6.62 1.69
CA LEU A 6 -27.32 5.95 0.50
C LEU A 6 -26.22 4.96 0.94
N CYS A 7 -26.36 3.70 0.58
CA CYS A 7 -25.31 2.73 0.77
C CYS A 7 -24.05 3.26 0.08
N PRO A 8 -22.88 3.29 0.76
CA PRO A 8 -21.64 3.73 0.13
C PRO A 8 -21.40 2.99 -1.18
N GLY A 9 -21.04 3.74 -2.21
CA GLY A 9 -20.72 3.17 -3.52
C GLY A 9 -19.34 2.50 -3.53
N LEU A 10 -19.02 1.84 -4.64
CA LEU A 10 -17.69 1.25 -4.85
C LEU A 10 -16.58 2.31 -4.74
N SER A 11 -16.82 3.52 -5.23
CA SER A 11 -15.87 4.63 -5.12
C SER A 11 -15.56 4.97 -3.66
N ASP A 12 -16.58 5.11 -2.82
CA ASP A 12 -16.39 5.39 -1.39
C ASP A 12 -15.58 4.29 -0.70
N TYR A 13 -15.86 3.03 -1.04
CA TYR A 13 -15.12 1.88 -0.50
C TYR A 13 -13.64 1.92 -0.91
N LEU A 14 -13.33 2.22 -2.17
CA LEU A 14 -11.96 2.27 -2.67
C LEU A 14 -11.17 3.45 -2.06
N ILE A 15 -11.82 4.61 -1.86
CA ILE A 15 -11.22 5.73 -1.13
C ILE A 15 -10.86 5.34 0.30
N VAL A 16 -11.77 4.66 1.00
CA VAL A 16 -11.51 4.17 2.36
C VAL A 16 -10.38 3.16 2.38
N GLN A 17 -10.30 2.27 1.38
CA GLN A 17 -9.18 1.32 1.24
C GLN A 17 -7.84 2.03 1.00
N ALA A 18 -7.78 3.05 0.15
CA ALA A 18 -6.56 3.83 -0.07
C ALA A 18 -6.08 4.54 1.21
N ARG A 19 -7.01 5.13 1.96
CA ARG A 19 -6.71 5.76 3.26
C ARG A 19 -6.25 4.75 4.31
N ASN A 20 -6.87 3.56 4.35
CA ASN A 20 -6.42 2.46 5.20
C ASN A 20 -5.01 2.00 4.81
N ASN A 21 -4.72 1.89 3.49
CA ASN A 21 -3.39 1.54 3.01
C ASN A 21 -2.33 2.49 3.56
N HIS A 22 -2.54 3.79 3.40
CA HIS A 22 -1.67 4.84 3.94
C HIS A 22 -1.48 4.74 5.46
N TRP A 23 -2.56 4.63 6.23
CA TRP A 23 -2.49 4.53 7.68
C TRP A 23 -1.75 3.26 8.14
N SER A 24 -2.03 2.10 7.52
CA SER A 24 -1.37 0.84 7.85
C SER A 24 0.13 0.88 7.52
N ASN A 25 0.51 1.49 6.38
CA ASN A 25 1.90 1.71 6.00
C ASN A 25 2.60 2.63 7.02
N HIS A 26 1.98 3.75 7.40
CA HIS A 26 2.51 4.66 8.42
C HIS A 26 2.82 3.94 9.73
N ARG A 27 1.89 3.14 10.27
CA ARG A 27 2.08 2.37 11.50
C ARG A 27 3.22 1.35 11.37
N LEU A 28 3.23 0.62 10.26
CA LEU A 28 4.23 -0.41 10.01
C LEU A 28 5.63 0.19 9.88
N HIS A 29 5.78 1.28 9.12
CA HIS A 29 7.03 2.01 8.97
C HIS A 29 7.52 2.60 10.29
N SER A 30 6.62 3.18 11.08
CA SER A 30 6.94 3.70 12.42
C SER A 30 7.47 2.61 13.35
N ALA A 31 7.00 1.38 13.23
CA ALA A 31 7.56 0.25 13.95
C ALA A 31 8.95 -0.14 13.41
N CYS A 32 9.09 -0.25 12.09
CA CYS A 32 10.33 -0.66 11.42
C CYS A 32 11.47 0.35 11.62
N LEU A 33 11.17 1.66 11.68
CA LEU A 33 12.15 2.71 11.97
C LEU A 33 12.80 2.59 13.36
N ARG A 34 12.17 1.87 14.30
CA ARG A 34 12.73 1.62 15.64
C ARG A 34 13.63 0.38 15.70
N LEU A 35 13.66 -0.42 14.64
CA LEU A 35 14.48 -1.63 14.59
C LEU A 35 15.98 -1.29 14.46
N PRO A 36 16.86 -2.00 15.14
CA PRO A 36 18.26 -1.98 14.80
C PRO A 36 18.49 -2.57 13.40
N ALA A 37 19.49 -2.09 12.68
CA ALA A 37 19.81 -2.55 11.33
C ALA A 37 20.02 -4.08 11.26
N THR A 38 20.56 -4.68 12.31
CA THR A 38 20.77 -6.13 12.44
C THR A 38 19.48 -6.94 12.47
N GLU A 39 18.35 -6.34 12.83
CA GLU A 39 17.03 -6.98 12.80
C GLU A 39 16.25 -6.60 11.54
N TYR A 40 16.41 -5.38 11.04
CA TYR A 40 15.71 -4.88 9.88
C TYR A 40 16.15 -5.53 8.56
N TYR A 41 17.47 -5.66 8.35
CA TYR A 41 18.05 -6.22 7.12
C TYR A 41 18.35 -7.73 7.20
N VAL A 42 18.19 -8.36 8.35
CA VAL A 42 18.52 -9.79 8.49
C VAL A 42 17.65 -10.65 7.58
N ASN A 43 18.27 -11.59 6.89
CA ASN A 43 17.57 -12.55 6.05
C ASN A 43 16.79 -13.55 6.90
N ARG A 44 15.51 -13.72 6.59
CA ARG A 44 14.56 -14.65 7.23
C ARG A 44 14.04 -15.66 6.21
N GLN A 45 13.45 -16.75 6.68
CA GLN A 45 12.77 -17.72 5.81
C GLN A 45 11.43 -17.15 5.32
N SER A 46 11.52 -16.23 4.35
CA SER A 46 10.38 -15.60 3.69
C SER A 46 10.71 -15.36 2.22
N TYR A 47 9.70 -15.10 1.39
CA TYR A 47 9.87 -14.99 -0.05
C TYR A 47 10.91 -13.90 -0.45
N PHE A 48 10.85 -12.72 0.15
CA PHE A 48 11.80 -11.63 -0.10
C PHE A 48 12.98 -11.59 0.87
N GLY A 49 13.02 -12.46 1.86
CA GLY A 49 14.11 -12.57 2.83
C GLY A 49 14.00 -11.61 4.00
N SER A 50 14.18 -10.29 3.84
CA SER A 50 14.21 -9.33 4.94
C SER A 50 12.94 -8.49 5.08
N ILE A 51 12.77 -7.83 6.24
CA ILE A 51 11.71 -6.81 6.42
C ILE A 51 11.90 -5.70 5.41
N HIS A 52 13.13 -5.25 5.19
CA HIS A 52 13.46 -4.23 4.21
C HIS A 52 12.95 -4.60 2.81
N SER A 53 13.31 -5.77 2.32
CA SER A 53 12.94 -6.21 0.97
C SER A 53 11.42 -6.37 0.78
N HIS A 54 10.67 -6.70 1.84
CA HIS A 54 9.22 -6.72 1.80
C HIS A 54 8.62 -5.32 1.73
N LEU A 55 9.15 -4.36 2.50
CA LEU A 55 8.70 -2.97 2.44
C LEU A 55 9.02 -2.34 1.07
N ASP A 56 10.22 -2.57 0.55
CA ASP A 56 10.62 -2.07 -0.76
C ASP A 56 9.73 -2.66 -1.88
N HIS A 57 9.36 -3.93 -1.77
CA HIS A 57 8.39 -4.55 -2.69
C HIS A 57 7.00 -3.90 -2.59
N ILE A 58 6.53 -3.53 -1.40
CA ILE A 58 5.25 -2.82 -1.23
C ILE A 58 5.27 -1.49 -1.99
N VAL A 59 6.29 -0.67 -1.80
CA VAL A 59 6.47 0.61 -2.52
C VAL A 59 6.53 0.41 -4.03
N PHE A 60 7.34 -0.57 -4.47
CA PHE A 60 7.45 -0.91 -5.89
C PHE A 60 6.10 -1.24 -6.52
N ILE A 61 5.28 -2.04 -5.84
CA ILE A 61 3.96 -2.44 -6.36
C ILE A 61 2.98 -1.27 -6.37
N ASP A 62 3.00 -0.38 -5.37
CA ASP A 62 2.16 0.82 -5.38
C ASP A 62 2.46 1.67 -6.63
N TRP A 63 3.72 1.95 -6.92
CA TRP A 63 4.12 2.69 -8.11
C TRP A 63 3.79 1.96 -9.41
N LEU A 64 4.04 0.66 -9.49
CA LEU A 64 3.72 -0.15 -10.66
C LEU A 64 2.22 -0.13 -10.98
N TYR A 65 1.36 -0.14 -9.97
CA TYR A 65 -0.08 -0.07 -10.18
C TYR A 65 -0.54 1.35 -10.55
N LEU A 66 0.07 2.38 -9.98
CA LEU A 66 -0.18 3.76 -10.39
C LEU A 66 0.22 3.97 -11.87
N GLU A 67 1.37 3.45 -12.33
CA GLU A 67 1.72 3.46 -13.75
C GLU A 67 0.65 2.82 -14.64
N ARG A 68 0.13 1.65 -14.24
CA ARG A 68 -0.91 0.94 -14.99
C ARG A 68 -2.23 1.71 -15.03
N LEU A 69 -2.58 2.37 -13.94
CA LEU A 69 -3.83 3.11 -13.78
C LEU A 69 -3.83 4.45 -14.50
N THR A 70 -2.70 5.15 -14.51
CA THR A 70 -2.58 6.51 -15.06
C THR A 70 -1.99 6.52 -16.48
N GLY A 71 -1.18 5.53 -16.83
CA GLY A 71 -0.36 5.52 -18.04
C GLY A 71 0.89 6.39 -17.94
N GLU A 72 1.16 7.00 -16.80
CA GLU A 72 2.37 7.77 -16.51
C GLU A 72 3.50 6.84 -16.06
N GLN A 73 4.74 7.26 -16.22
CA GLN A 73 5.90 6.50 -15.80
C GLN A 73 6.41 7.04 -14.46
N TYR A 74 6.36 6.21 -13.42
CA TYR A 74 6.86 6.53 -12.07
C TYR A 74 8.14 5.76 -11.74
N LEU A 75 8.23 4.51 -12.20
CA LEU A 75 9.40 3.66 -11.96
C LEU A 75 10.50 3.91 -12.98
N PRO A 76 11.78 3.84 -12.60
CA PRO A 76 12.88 3.88 -13.53
C PRO A 76 12.81 2.74 -14.57
N SER A 77 13.10 3.00 -15.83
CA SER A 77 13.03 2.01 -16.91
C SER A 77 13.97 0.80 -16.73
N ASN A 78 14.97 0.93 -15.87
CA ASN A 78 15.97 -0.09 -15.56
C ASN A 78 15.89 -0.56 -14.10
N VAL A 79 14.73 -0.44 -13.49
CA VAL A 79 14.53 -0.86 -12.10
C VAL A 79 14.91 -2.34 -11.93
N GLY A 80 15.82 -2.57 -10.99
CA GLY A 80 16.14 -3.91 -10.51
C GLY A 80 15.08 -4.43 -9.54
N VAL A 81 15.47 -5.34 -8.69
CA VAL A 81 14.57 -5.95 -7.68
C VAL A 81 14.35 -5.02 -6.49
N GLU A 82 15.23 -4.03 -6.27
CA GLU A 82 15.24 -3.14 -5.10
C GLU A 82 15.26 -1.67 -5.55
N LEU A 83 14.32 -0.86 -5.02
CA LEU A 83 14.24 0.59 -5.26
C LEU A 83 15.12 1.38 -4.30
N HIS A 84 15.16 0.98 -3.05
CA HIS A 84 15.80 1.68 -1.96
C HIS A 84 16.72 0.75 -1.18
N SER A 85 17.94 1.20 -0.90
CA SER A 85 18.88 0.48 -0.03
C SER A 85 18.73 0.82 1.46
N GLU A 86 17.99 1.91 1.78
CA GLU A 86 17.83 2.41 3.14
C GLU A 86 16.36 2.69 3.47
N ILE A 87 16.01 2.55 4.76
CA ILE A 87 14.63 2.71 5.23
C ILE A 87 14.12 4.15 5.10
N ALA A 88 14.94 5.18 5.34
CA ALA A 88 14.45 6.55 5.37
C ALA A 88 13.94 7.05 4.00
N PRO A 89 14.68 6.90 2.89
CA PRO A 89 14.13 7.22 1.56
C PRO A 89 12.96 6.32 1.17
N LEU A 90 12.96 5.03 1.55
CA LEU A 90 11.85 4.12 1.30
C LEU A 90 10.55 4.63 1.94
N VAL A 91 10.60 5.01 3.22
CA VAL A 91 9.43 5.55 3.94
C VAL A 91 8.91 6.84 3.30
N GLN A 92 9.81 7.73 2.87
CA GLN A 92 9.42 8.97 2.21
C GLN A 92 8.74 8.71 0.85
N ASP A 93 9.24 7.75 0.10
CA ASP A 93 8.67 7.35 -1.18
C ASP A 93 7.30 6.68 -0.99
N GLN A 94 7.17 5.80 0.01
CA GLN A 94 5.86 5.21 0.35
C GLN A 94 4.81 6.27 0.68
N VAL A 95 5.16 7.29 1.46
CA VAL A 95 4.23 8.40 1.76
C VAL A 95 3.78 9.11 0.49
N THR A 96 4.69 9.24 -0.49
CA THR A 96 4.37 9.85 -1.79
C THR A 96 3.44 8.97 -2.62
N ALA A 97 3.72 7.68 -2.70
CA ALA A 97 2.89 6.70 -3.39
C ALA A 97 1.48 6.60 -2.78
N ASP A 98 1.40 6.54 -1.44
CA ASP A 98 0.12 6.50 -0.71
C ASP A 98 -0.76 7.72 -1.01
N LYS A 99 -0.17 8.93 -1.05
CA LYS A 99 -0.90 10.16 -1.41
C LYS A 99 -1.40 10.12 -2.84
N ALA A 100 -0.56 9.72 -3.79
CA ALA A 100 -0.94 9.59 -5.19
C ALA A 100 -2.08 8.57 -5.37
N LEU A 101 -2.06 7.47 -4.64
CA LEU A 101 -3.12 6.46 -4.66
C LEU A 101 -4.43 6.97 -4.07
N ILE A 102 -4.39 7.74 -2.98
CA ILE A 102 -5.57 8.41 -2.41
C ILE A 102 -6.15 9.40 -3.42
N GLU A 103 -5.33 10.28 -3.99
CA GLU A 103 -5.73 11.27 -5.00
C GLU A 103 -6.36 10.59 -6.22
N TYR A 104 -5.78 9.50 -6.71
CA TYR A 104 -6.34 8.72 -7.80
C TYR A 104 -7.75 8.18 -7.44
N CYS A 105 -7.90 7.55 -6.27
CA CYS A 105 -9.19 7.01 -5.82
C CYS A 105 -10.25 8.10 -5.62
N GLU A 106 -9.87 9.27 -5.11
CA GLU A 106 -10.77 10.42 -4.91
C GLU A 106 -11.21 11.05 -6.24
N ALA A 107 -10.36 11.05 -7.26
CA ALA A 107 -10.67 11.56 -8.60
C ALA A 107 -11.45 10.56 -9.46
N ALA A 108 -11.40 9.26 -9.14
CA ALA A 108 -12.00 8.21 -9.97
C ALA A 108 -13.53 8.27 -9.94
N THR A 109 -14.14 8.50 -11.12
CA THR A 109 -15.59 8.45 -11.31
C THR A 109 -16.08 7.00 -11.46
N SER A 110 -17.40 6.78 -11.35
CA SER A 110 -17.98 5.47 -11.65
C SER A 110 -17.66 4.97 -13.06
N GLU A 111 -17.56 5.89 -14.03
CA GLU A 111 -17.16 5.58 -15.40
C GLU A 111 -15.69 5.14 -15.47
N THR A 112 -14.79 5.87 -14.78
CA THR A 112 -13.38 5.50 -14.66
C THR A 112 -13.24 4.10 -14.04
N LEU A 113 -13.95 3.80 -12.98
CA LEU A 113 -13.84 2.53 -12.27
C LEU A 113 -14.23 1.32 -13.11
N VAL A 114 -15.20 1.45 -14.02
CA VAL A 114 -15.61 0.36 -14.93
C VAL A 114 -14.87 0.36 -16.26
N SER A 115 -14.04 1.35 -16.51
CA SER A 115 -13.20 1.41 -17.72
C SER A 115 -12.08 0.37 -17.67
N LYS A 116 -11.46 0.15 -18.83
CA LYS A 116 -10.34 -0.79 -18.96
C LYS A 116 -9.04 -0.06 -19.24
N VAL A 117 -7.99 -0.53 -18.61
CA VAL A 117 -6.61 -0.13 -18.90
C VAL A 117 -5.81 -1.31 -19.44
N SER A 118 -4.89 -1.03 -20.33
CA SER A 118 -4.02 -2.03 -20.95
C SER A 118 -2.56 -1.75 -20.59
N PHE A 119 -1.82 -2.79 -20.26
CA PHE A 119 -0.42 -2.71 -19.88
C PHE A 119 0.33 -4.00 -20.27
N ASN A 120 1.65 -3.93 -20.32
CA ASN A 120 2.49 -5.10 -20.52
C ASN A 120 3.16 -5.50 -19.22
N LEU A 121 3.28 -6.81 -19.00
CA LEU A 121 4.15 -7.35 -17.95
C LEU A 121 5.63 -7.27 -18.38
N LEU A 122 6.54 -7.51 -17.43
CA LEU A 122 7.98 -7.51 -17.67
C LEU A 122 8.42 -8.55 -18.72
N ASP A 123 7.68 -9.64 -18.87
CA ASP A 123 7.91 -10.68 -19.88
C ASP A 123 7.32 -10.31 -21.27
N GLY A 124 6.73 -9.12 -21.41
CA GLY A 124 6.09 -8.64 -22.61
C GLY A 124 4.64 -9.10 -22.81
N THR A 125 4.08 -9.91 -21.91
CA THR A 125 2.68 -10.35 -22.00
C THR A 125 1.74 -9.16 -21.85
N HIS A 126 0.81 -9.01 -22.80
CA HIS A 126 -0.19 -7.94 -22.80
C HIS A 126 -1.43 -8.32 -22.01
N TYR A 127 -1.87 -7.42 -21.11
CA TYR A 127 -3.08 -7.55 -20.33
C TYR A 127 -4.00 -6.34 -20.50
N THR A 128 -5.29 -6.60 -20.34
CA THR A 128 -6.34 -5.57 -20.28
C THR A 128 -7.23 -5.88 -19.10
N GLU A 129 -7.29 -4.98 -18.13
CA GLU A 129 -8.01 -5.18 -16.88
C GLU A 129 -8.93 -4.00 -16.58
N VAL A 130 -9.97 -4.25 -15.78
CA VAL A 130 -10.89 -3.22 -15.30
C VAL A 130 -10.26 -2.48 -14.13
N VAL A 131 -10.36 -1.15 -14.10
CA VAL A 131 -9.73 -0.28 -13.10
C VAL A 131 -10.06 -0.70 -11.66
N TRP A 132 -11.35 -0.91 -11.32
CA TRP A 132 -11.71 -1.30 -9.96
C TRP A 132 -11.11 -2.65 -9.55
N SER A 133 -10.94 -3.55 -10.49
CA SER A 133 -10.36 -4.88 -10.26
C SER A 133 -8.87 -4.80 -9.93
N LEU A 134 -8.14 -3.89 -10.63
CA LEU A 134 -6.73 -3.60 -10.32
C LEU A 134 -6.58 -2.98 -8.93
N LEU A 135 -7.41 -2.01 -8.56
CA LEU A 135 -7.40 -1.40 -7.23
C LEU A 135 -7.70 -2.43 -6.13
N ALA A 136 -8.71 -3.28 -6.32
CA ALA A 136 -9.05 -4.33 -5.37
C ALA A 136 -7.90 -5.34 -5.21
N HIS A 137 -7.25 -5.71 -6.31
CA HIS A 137 -6.07 -6.58 -6.26
C HIS A 137 -4.90 -5.91 -5.55
N LEU A 138 -4.61 -4.64 -5.85
CA LEU A 138 -3.56 -3.88 -5.17
C LEU A 138 -3.76 -3.88 -3.64
N PHE A 139 -4.93 -3.49 -3.15
CA PHE A 139 -5.18 -3.45 -1.70
C PHE A 139 -5.07 -4.83 -1.05
N THR A 140 -5.56 -5.88 -1.71
CA THR A 140 -5.41 -7.26 -1.22
C THR A 140 -3.93 -7.67 -1.15
N HIS A 141 -3.15 -7.33 -2.16
CA HIS A 141 -1.71 -7.59 -2.23
C HIS A 141 -0.97 -6.88 -1.09
N GLN A 142 -1.27 -5.60 -0.85
CA GLN A 142 -0.65 -4.81 0.21
C GLN A 142 -0.99 -5.35 1.60
N ILE A 143 -2.24 -5.75 1.85
CA ILE A 143 -2.64 -6.40 3.10
C ILE A 143 -1.86 -7.70 3.31
N HIS A 144 -1.70 -8.51 2.25
CA HIS A 144 -0.94 -9.77 2.31
C HIS A 144 0.52 -9.53 2.74
N HIS A 145 1.22 -8.60 2.10
CA HIS A 145 2.63 -8.34 2.41
C HIS A 145 2.83 -7.64 3.75
N ARG A 146 1.93 -6.74 4.15
CA ARG A 146 1.94 -6.16 5.50
C ARG A 146 1.76 -7.23 6.58
N GLY A 147 0.89 -8.22 6.35
CA GLY A 147 0.72 -9.36 7.24
C GLY A 147 1.99 -10.18 7.42
N GLN A 148 2.77 -10.38 6.35
CA GLN A 148 4.08 -11.06 6.41
C GLN A 148 5.08 -10.27 7.25
N ILE A 149 5.19 -8.95 7.05
CA ILE A 149 6.07 -8.09 7.84
C ILE A 149 5.63 -8.05 9.31
N HIS A 150 4.33 -8.00 9.57
CA HIS A 150 3.77 -8.04 10.91
C HIS A 150 4.19 -9.32 11.66
N ASP A 151 4.13 -10.47 11.00
CA ASP A 151 4.61 -11.74 11.55
C ASP A 151 6.12 -11.70 11.82
N MET A 152 6.93 -11.17 10.87
CA MET A 152 8.37 -11.02 11.07
C MET A 152 8.73 -10.12 12.25
N LEU A 153 7.97 -9.04 12.49
CA LEU A 153 8.17 -8.14 13.63
C LEU A 153 7.98 -8.86 14.96
N SER A 154 7.12 -9.88 15.03
CA SER A 154 6.89 -10.68 16.24
C SER A 154 8.15 -11.39 16.75
N ALA A 155 9.16 -11.58 15.87
CA ALA A 155 10.45 -12.16 16.19
C ALA A 155 11.57 -11.11 16.33
N THR A 156 11.24 -9.85 16.61
CA THR A 156 12.18 -8.73 16.76
C THR A 156 12.04 -8.06 18.12
N SER A 157 12.91 -7.09 18.38
CA SER A 157 12.86 -6.25 19.60
C SER A 157 11.71 -5.23 19.60
N VAL A 158 11.00 -5.05 18.47
CA VAL A 158 9.89 -4.11 18.32
C VAL A 158 8.59 -4.88 18.09
N ALA A 159 7.60 -4.68 18.97
CA ALA A 159 6.30 -5.30 18.81
C ALA A 159 5.60 -4.86 17.51
N PRO A 160 4.92 -5.79 16.81
CA PRO A 160 4.13 -5.45 15.63
C PRO A 160 2.97 -4.50 16.00
N PRO A 161 2.69 -3.48 15.16
CA PRO A 161 1.58 -2.58 15.37
C PRO A 161 0.25 -3.24 14.97
N GLN A 162 -0.86 -2.81 15.56
CA GLN A 162 -2.19 -3.19 15.09
C GLN A 162 -2.47 -2.54 13.72
N LEU A 163 -2.97 -3.30 12.76
CA LEU A 163 -3.18 -2.88 11.36
C LEU A 163 -4.62 -3.04 10.86
N ASP A 164 -5.52 -3.61 11.67
CA ASP A 164 -6.90 -3.90 11.31
C ASP A 164 -7.92 -2.93 11.95
N GLU A 165 -7.47 -1.92 12.68
CA GLU A 165 -8.27 -0.92 13.36
C GLU A 165 -8.46 0.35 12.51
N PHE A 166 -9.30 0.29 11.46
CA PHE A 166 -9.49 1.44 10.58
C PHE A 166 -10.95 1.75 10.24
N PHE A 167 -11.76 0.75 9.97
CA PHE A 167 -13.07 0.93 9.36
C PHE A 167 -14.18 1.33 10.32
N LEU A 168 -14.05 1.00 11.59
CA LEU A 168 -15.09 1.25 12.57
C LEU A 168 -15.06 2.71 13.05
N SER A 169 -16.20 3.22 13.47
CA SER A 169 -16.29 4.56 14.06
C SER A 169 -15.51 4.69 15.37
N SER A 170 -15.34 3.59 16.11
CA SER A 170 -14.49 3.50 17.30
C SER A 170 -13.01 3.76 17.01
N ASP A 171 -12.55 3.51 15.78
CA ASP A 171 -11.14 3.63 15.40
C ASP A 171 -10.74 5.07 15.03
N LEU A 172 -11.73 5.97 14.88
CA LEU A 172 -11.51 7.34 14.41
C LEU A 172 -10.43 8.10 15.20
N LEU A 173 -10.46 7.99 16.52
CA LEU A 173 -9.50 8.68 17.39
C LEU A 173 -8.07 8.17 17.17
N LEU A 174 -7.88 6.87 16.96
CA LEU A 174 -6.57 6.27 16.67
C LEU A 174 -6.03 6.79 15.34
N ARG A 175 -6.84 6.77 14.29
CA ARG A 175 -6.46 7.28 12.97
C ARG A 175 -6.03 8.75 13.00
N GLU A 176 -6.81 9.60 13.67
CA GLU A 176 -6.50 11.02 13.80
C GLU A 176 -5.23 11.28 14.61
N THR A 177 -4.93 10.46 15.60
CA THR A 177 -3.73 10.58 16.43
C THR A 177 -2.50 10.18 15.63
N ASP A 178 -2.54 9.04 14.98
CA ASP A 178 -1.40 8.49 14.23
C ASP A 178 -0.99 9.38 13.04
N LEU A 179 -1.95 9.91 12.29
CA LEU A 179 -1.68 10.71 11.09
C LEU A 179 -1.33 12.18 11.38
N LYS A 180 -1.39 12.62 12.63
CA LYS A 180 -0.94 13.94 13.08
C LYS A 180 0.46 13.93 13.71
N ALA A 181 0.99 12.74 14.01
CA ALA A 181 2.32 12.57 14.60
C ALA A 181 3.40 12.50 13.51
#